data_9fae79ce39016617dcd56bf03a02242b
#
_entry.id   9fae79ce39016617dcd56bf03a02242b
#
_cell.length_a   1.000
_cell.length_b   1.000
_cell.length_c   1.000
_cell.angle_alpha   90.00
_cell.angle_beta   90.00
_cell.angle_gamma   90.00
#
_symmetry.space_group_name_H-M   'P 1'
#
loop_
_entity.id
_entity.type
_entity.pdbx_description
1 polymer ?
#
loop_
_entity_poly.entity_id
_entity_poly.type
_entity_poly.pdbx_seq_one_letter_code
_entity_poly.pdbx_strand_id
1 'polypeptide(L)'
;MDSQKLFRLDGRTAFISAARGHLGRAMTRALAGAGAHVIINGRDDAALADYERELQALGFSVQRAAFDACDSAALRDFFADLSRLDILVNNAVAMTVKPFADLTPEDFARTYASSVTAAFEAVRAALPALKQGVAACGEASVINIASMYGMVAPDARLYDAPEGQSPFHYGPAKAGLVQLSRHLAAELGPLKIRVNALVPGPFPNRPENALAARLAARTMLGRLGMASEIAGPLLFLAAPASSFITGSALTVDGGWTAW
;
A
#
# COMPACT_ATOMS: atom_id res chain seq x y z
N MET A 1 -10.27 -28.72 -2.91
CA MET A 1 -9.42 -27.53 -3.07
C MET A 1 -8.65 -27.35 -1.77
N ASP A 2 -7.32 -27.28 -1.82
CA ASP A 2 -6.49 -27.06 -0.64
C ASP A 2 -6.49 -25.57 -0.29
N SER A 3 -7.18 -25.21 0.80
CA SER A 3 -7.34 -23.82 1.21
C SER A 3 -6.01 -23.14 1.58
N GLN A 4 -5.00 -23.89 2.02
CA GLN A 4 -3.70 -23.33 2.35
C GLN A 4 -2.95 -22.86 1.10
N LYS A 5 -3.14 -23.54 -0.04
CA LYS A 5 -2.55 -23.13 -1.32
C LYS A 5 -3.11 -21.82 -1.87
N LEU A 6 -4.34 -21.47 -1.47
CA LEU A 6 -4.97 -20.21 -1.91
C LEU A 6 -4.23 -18.96 -1.44
N PHE A 7 -3.46 -19.05 -0.35
CA PHE A 7 -2.72 -17.93 0.21
C PHE A 7 -1.20 -18.02 -0.02
N ARG A 8 -0.73 -19.03 -0.77
CA ARG A 8 0.69 -19.19 -1.10
C ARG A 8 1.09 -18.31 -2.28
N LEU A 9 2.32 -17.81 -2.20
CA LEU A 9 2.94 -16.96 -3.23
C LEU A 9 4.24 -17.56 -3.77
N ASP A 10 4.40 -18.88 -3.63
CA ASP A 10 5.61 -19.58 -4.09
C ASP A 10 5.89 -19.31 -5.57
N GLY A 11 7.12 -18.93 -5.89
CA GLY A 11 7.56 -18.61 -7.24
C GLY A 11 6.98 -17.31 -7.81
N ARG A 12 6.32 -16.46 -6.99
CA ARG A 12 5.87 -15.12 -7.40
C ARG A 12 6.88 -14.05 -7.01
N THR A 13 6.98 -13.00 -7.81
CA THR A 13 7.77 -11.80 -7.53
C THR A 13 6.85 -10.66 -7.15
N ALA A 14 7.12 -10.02 -6.01
CA ALA A 14 6.39 -8.88 -5.50
C ALA A 14 7.28 -7.64 -5.39
N PHE A 15 6.78 -6.46 -5.75
CA PHE A 15 7.41 -5.16 -5.47
C PHE A 15 6.56 -4.41 -4.45
N ILE A 16 7.20 -3.79 -3.47
CA ILE A 16 6.53 -2.93 -2.49
C ILE A 16 7.30 -1.62 -2.28
N SER A 17 6.64 -0.48 -2.55
CA SER A 17 7.22 0.84 -2.27
C SER A 17 7.12 1.20 -0.79
N ALA A 18 8.07 2.01 -0.28
CA ALA A 18 8.17 2.39 1.13
C ALA A 18 8.13 1.18 2.09
N ALA A 19 8.84 0.10 1.74
CA ALA A 19 8.84 -1.19 2.42
C ALA A 19 9.27 -1.13 3.90
N ARG A 20 10.08 -0.13 4.30
CA ARG A 20 10.55 0.07 5.67
C ARG A 20 9.58 0.86 6.55
N GLY A 21 8.52 1.42 5.98
CA GLY A 21 7.49 2.13 6.73
C GLY A 21 6.78 1.23 7.75
N HIS A 22 6.03 1.84 8.68
CA HIS A 22 5.31 1.12 9.75
C HIS A 22 4.47 -0.05 9.22
N LEU A 23 3.56 0.21 8.29
CA LEU A 23 2.77 -0.86 7.63
C LEU A 23 3.60 -1.61 6.57
N GLY A 24 4.55 -0.94 5.92
CA GLY A 24 5.41 -1.53 4.90
C GLY A 24 6.16 -2.76 5.39
N ARG A 25 6.72 -2.71 6.62
CA ARG A 25 7.44 -3.85 7.23
C ARG A 25 6.51 -5.06 7.45
N ALA A 26 5.29 -4.84 7.94
CA ALA A 26 4.31 -5.92 8.14
C ALA A 26 3.88 -6.54 6.81
N MET A 27 3.61 -5.71 5.80
CA MET A 27 3.24 -6.14 4.45
C MET A 27 4.37 -6.90 3.76
N THR A 28 5.61 -6.42 3.84
CA THR A 28 6.80 -7.10 3.29
C THR A 28 6.95 -8.50 3.89
N ARG A 29 6.87 -8.61 5.22
CA ARG A 29 6.99 -9.91 5.92
C ARG A 29 5.87 -10.86 5.56
N ALA A 30 4.65 -10.36 5.33
CA ALA A 30 3.51 -11.18 4.90
C ALA A 30 3.74 -11.78 3.51
N LEU A 31 4.18 -10.97 2.54
CA LEU A 31 4.46 -11.43 1.18
C LEU A 31 5.62 -12.45 1.17
N ALA A 32 6.72 -12.14 1.84
CA ALA A 32 7.89 -13.01 1.91
C ALA A 32 7.60 -14.30 2.66
N GLY A 33 6.88 -14.25 3.78
CA GLY A 33 6.45 -15.41 4.56
C GLY A 33 5.47 -16.33 3.81
N ALA A 34 4.72 -15.79 2.85
CA ALA A 34 3.88 -16.58 1.95
C ALA A 34 4.66 -17.24 0.80
N GLY A 35 5.96 -16.97 0.66
CA GLY A 35 6.85 -17.58 -0.33
C GLY A 35 7.20 -16.71 -1.53
N ALA A 36 6.82 -15.43 -1.55
CA ALA A 36 7.20 -14.53 -2.63
C ALA A 36 8.69 -14.12 -2.54
N HIS A 37 9.32 -13.90 -3.70
CA HIS A 37 10.49 -13.06 -3.80
C HIS A 37 10.05 -11.59 -3.72
N VAL A 38 10.51 -10.82 -2.73
CA VAL A 38 10.03 -9.46 -2.49
C VAL A 38 11.10 -8.43 -2.78
N ILE A 39 10.81 -7.55 -3.74
CA ILE A 39 11.62 -6.37 -4.04
C ILE A 39 11.15 -5.24 -3.12
N ILE A 40 12.02 -4.89 -2.15
CA ILE A 40 11.77 -3.86 -1.14
C ILE A 40 12.30 -2.51 -1.63
N ASN A 41 11.41 -1.54 -1.83
CA ASN A 41 11.80 -0.22 -2.29
C ASN A 41 11.75 0.83 -1.17
N GLY A 42 12.65 1.80 -1.28
CA GLY A 42 12.76 3.00 -0.45
C GLY A 42 13.89 3.89 -0.96
N ARG A 43 14.05 5.09 -0.39
CA ARG A 43 15.02 6.08 -0.87
C ARG A 43 16.43 5.93 -0.29
N ASP A 44 16.53 5.38 0.91
CA ASP A 44 17.78 5.24 1.67
C ASP A 44 18.35 3.83 1.48
N ASP A 45 19.39 3.72 0.64
CA ASP A 45 20.00 2.43 0.28
C ASP A 45 20.65 1.75 1.49
N ALA A 46 21.35 2.50 2.36
CA ALA A 46 22.00 1.92 3.53
C ALA A 46 20.99 1.28 4.48
N ALA A 47 19.90 1.99 4.74
CA ALA A 47 18.84 1.51 5.58
C ALA A 47 18.01 0.38 4.93
N LEU A 48 17.91 0.33 3.59
CA LEU A 48 17.35 -0.82 2.88
C LEU A 48 18.27 -2.03 2.95
N ALA A 49 19.58 -1.84 2.86
CA ALA A 49 20.56 -2.94 2.98
C ALA A 49 20.50 -3.59 4.37
N ASP A 50 20.32 -2.80 5.44
CA ASP A 50 20.12 -3.34 6.79
C ASP A 50 18.82 -4.15 6.88
N TYR A 51 17.75 -3.65 6.31
CA TYR A 51 16.46 -4.34 6.31
C TYR A 51 16.46 -5.60 5.43
N GLU A 52 17.13 -5.56 4.29
CA GLU A 52 17.34 -6.74 3.44
C GLU A 52 18.07 -7.85 4.22
N ARG A 53 19.19 -7.51 4.91
CA ARG A 53 19.92 -8.47 5.76
C ARG A 53 19.06 -9.04 6.88
N GLU A 54 18.25 -8.19 7.55
CA GLU A 54 17.28 -8.62 8.57
C GLU A 54 16.33 -9.69 8.02
N LEU A 55 15.76 -9.45 6.84
CA LEU A 55 14.79 -10.35 6.22
C LEU A 55 15.45 -11.64 5.71
N GLN A 56 16.65 -11.54 5.12
CA GLN A 56 17.42 -12.71 4.67
C GLN A 56 17.83 -13.60 5.84
N ALA A 57 18.18 -13.03 7.00
CA ALA A 57 18.47 -13.78 8.21
C ALA A 57 17.26 -14.57 8.76
N LEU A 58 16.03 -14.15 8.41
CA LEU A 58 14.79 -14.88 8.68
C LEU A 58 14.46 -15.94 7.61
N GLY A 59 15.34 -16.13 6.61
CA GLY A 59 15.16 -17.08 5.52
C GLY A 59 14.26 -16.57 4.38
N PHE A 60 13.95 -15.28 4.32
CA PHE A 60 13.11 -14.73 3.29
C PHE A 60 13.89 -14.39 2.01
N SER A 61 13.27 -14.60 0.85
CA SER A 61 13.80 -14.19 -0.45
C SER A 61 13.47 -12.73 -0.71
N VAL A 62 14.46 -11.86 -0.62
CA VAL A 62 14.29 -10.41 -0.76
C VAL A 62 15.44 -9.79 -1.53
N GLN A 63 15.14 -8.69 -2.22
CA GLN A 63 16.08 -7.84 -2.95
C GLN A 63 15.71 -6.38 -2.72
N ARG A 64 16.71 -5.52 -2.46
CA ARG A 64 16.46 -4.08 -2.34
C ARG A 64 16.47 -3.36 -3.70
N ALA A 65 15.71 -2.28 -3.77
CA ALA A 65 15.66 -1.35 -4.89
C ALA A 65 15.60 0.09 -4.35
N ALA A 66 16.76 0.78 -4.36
CA ALA A 66 16.90 2.10 -3.75
C ALA A 66 16.64 3.22 -4.77
N PHE A 67 15.44 3.78 -4.75
CA PHE A 67 15.06 4.98 -5.54
C PHE A 67 13.78 5.61 -4.96
N ASP A 68 13.48 6.84 -5.35
CA ASP A 68 12.22 7.48 -4.98
C ASP A 68 11.08 6.96 -5.86
N ALA A 69 10.12 6.27 -5.26
CA ALA A 69 8.94 5.76 -5.97
C ALA A 69 8.01 6.88 -6.51
N CYS A 70 8.28 8.15 -6.20
CA CYS A 70 7.61 9.31 -6.80
C CYS A 70 8.36 9.85 -8.03
N ASP A 71 9.55 9.35 -8.32
CA ASP A 71 10.32 9.68 -9.53
C ASP A 71 9.91 8.76 -10.67
N SER A 72 9.18 9.31 -11.64
CA SER A 72 8.69 8.56 -12.80
C SER A 72 9.83 8.07 -13.72
N ALA A 73 11.00 8.72 -13.75
CA ALA A 73 12.13 8.26 -14.52
C ALA A 73 12.76 7.04 -13.86
N ALA A 74 13.04 7.12 -12.55
CA ALA A 74 13.57 6.00 -11.78
C ALA A 74 12.64 4.76 -11.81
N LEU A 75 11.30 4.97 -11.74
CA LEU A 75 10.32 3.89 -11.90
C LEU A 75 10.45 3.22 -13.29
N ARG A 76 10.51 4.01 -14.36
CA ARG A 76 10.63 3.46 -15.72
C ARG A 76 11.91 2.68 -15.89
N ASP A 77 13.04 3.25 -15.46
CA ASP A 77 14.36 2.62 -15.59
C ASP A 77 14.40 1.29 -14.83
N PHE A 78 13.92 1.29 -13.58
CA PHE A 78 13.87 0.09 -12.75
C PHE A 78 12.99 -1.03 -13.37
N PHE A 79 11.77 -0.68 -13.77
CA PHE A 79 10.85 -1.70 -14.31
C PHE A 79 11.16 -2.13 -15.74
N ALA A 80 11.93 -1.35 -16.50
CA ALA A 80 12.41 -1.76 -17.84
C ALA A 80 13.34 -2.98 -17.77
N ASP A 81 14.15 -3.08 -16.72
CA ASP A 81 15.08 -4.19 -16.50
C ASP A 81 14.44 -5.39 -15.79
N LEU A 82 13.19 -5.23 -15.28
CA LEU A 82 12.53 -6.29 -14.54
C LEU A 82 11.83 -7.28 -15.47
N SER A 83 12.34 -8.49 -15.53
CA SER A 83 11.83 -9.53 -16.43
C SER A 83 10.42 -10.00 -16.10
N ARG A 84 10.00 -9.95 -14.81
CA ARG A 84 8.70 -10.43 -14.34
C ARG A 84 8.26 -9.77 -13.02
N LEU A 85 6.98 -9.46 -12.93
CA LEU A 85 6.33 -9.01 -11.70
C LEU A 85 4.94 -9.66 -11.58
N ASP A 86 4.60 -10.22 -10.43
CA ASP A 86 3.30 -10.82 -10.18
C ASP A 86 2.43 -9.96 -9.24
N ILE A 87 3.09 -9.20 -8.35
CA ILE A 87 2.41 -8.39 -7.33
C ILE A 87 3.08 -7.02 -7.25
N LEU A 88 2.30 -5.95 -7.40
CA LEU A 88 2.72 -4.56 -7.21
C LEU A 88 1.98 -3.93 -6.04
N VAL A 89 2.71 -3.49 -4.99
CA VAL A 89 2.13 -2.80 -3.83
C VAL A 89 2.58 -1.34 -3.82
N ASN A 90 1.66 -0.42 -4.13
CA ASN A 90 1.86 1.02 -4.06
C ASN A 90 1.54 1.51 -2.64
N ASN A 91 2.58 1.67 -1.81
CA ASN A 91 2.47 2.04 -0.40
C ASN A 91 3.12 3.39 -0.08
N ALA A 92 3.96 3.93 -0.95
CA ALA A 92 4.61 5.22 -0.73
C ALA A 92 3.60 6.37 -0.68
N VAL A 93 3.83 7.33 0.22
CA VAL A 93 3.10 8.59 0.30
C VAL A 93 3.99 9.65 0.94
N ALA A 94 3.96 10.87 0.42
CA ALA A 94 4.54 12.06 1.03
C ALA A 94 3.40 13.04 1.37
N MET A 95 3.38 13.51 2.61
CA MET A 95 2.40 14.50 3.07
C MET A 95 3.07 15.49 4.02
N THR A 96 2.52 16.70 4.09
CA THR A 96 2.94 17.74 5.01
C THR A 96 1.79 18.02 5.97
N VAL A 97 2.08 18.07 7.27
CA VAL A 97 1.08 18.45 8.28
C VAL A 97 1.16 19.96 8.46
N LYS A 98 0.06 20.65 8.15
CA LYS A 98 -0.09 22.12 8.31
C LYS A 98 -1.53 22.43 8.71
N PRO A 99 -1.78 23.55 9.44
CA PRO A 99 -3.13 24.08 9.62
C PRO A 99 -3.81 24.36 8.27
N PHE A 100 -5.12 24.28 8.24
CA PHE A 100 -5.89 24.51 7.00
C PHE A 100 -5.58 25.86 6.34
N ALA A 101 -5.43 26.92 7.14
CA ALA A 101 -5.14 28.27 6.62
C ALA A 101 -3.77 28.41 5.95
N ASP A 102 -2.81 27.54 6.27
CA ASP A 102 -1.42 27.59 5.79
C ASP A 102 -1.17 26.63 4.61
N LEU A 103 -2.21 25.89 4.18
CA LEU A 103 -2.11 24.97 3.06
C LEU A 103 -2.04 25.71 1.73
N THR A 104 -1.14 25.25 0.87
CA THR A 104 -0.95 25.80 -0.46
C THR A 104 -1.34 24.81 -1.56
N PRO A 105 -1.58 25.28 -2.80
CA PRO A 105 -1.78 24.38 -3.95
C PRO A 105 -0.65 23.36 -4.13
N GLU A 106 0.59 23.73 -3.76
CA GLU A 106 1.78 22.87 -3.87
C GLU A 106 1.74 21.72 -2.87
N ASP A 107 1.16 21.92 -1.67
CA ASP A 107 0.93 20.84 -0.69
C ASP A 107 -0.03 19.78 -1.25
N PHE A 108 -1.10 20.23 -1.92
CA PHE A 108 -2.02 19.35 -2.66
C PHE A 108 -1.30 18.62 -3.79
N ALA A 109 -0.61 19.37 -4.67
CA ALA A 109 0.09 18.81 -5.82
C ALA A 109 1.10 17.73 -5.39
N ARG A 110 1.86 17.98 -4.33
CA ARG A 110 2.85 17.03 -3.77
C ARG A 110 2.19 15.74 -3.28
N THR A 111 1.09 15.85 -2.55
CA THR A 111 0.41 14.66 -2.02
C THR A 111 -0.28 13.86 -3.11
N TYR A 112 -0.88 14.53 -4.09
CA TYR A 112 -1.43 13.87 -5.26
C TYR A 112 -0.34 13.20 -6.11
N ALA A 113 0.78 13.87 -6.33
CA ALA A 113 1.92 13.32 -7.06
C ALA A 113 2.44 12.04 -6.40
N SER A 114 2.62 12.03 -5.07
CA SER A 114 3.16 10.88 -4.34
C SER A 114 2.14 9.75 -4.13
N SER A 115 0.85 10.04 -4.16
CA SER A 115 -0.21 9.05 -3.90
C SER A 115 -0.84 8.52 -5.19
N VAL A 116 -1.38 9.43 -6.01
CA VAL A 116 -2.19 9.07 -7.18
C VAL A 116 -1.32 8.92 -8.43
N THR A 117 -0.52 9.96 -8.73
CA THR A 117 0.31 9.96 -9.94
C THR A 117 1.41 8.90 -9.87
N ALA A 118 2.08 8.77 -8.72
CA ALA A 118 3.13 7.76 -8.54
C ALA A 118 2.58 6.32 -8.67
N ALA A 119 1.38 6.05 -8.14
CA ALA A 119 0.74 4.73 -8.30
C ALA A 119 0.37 4.45 -9.77
N PHE A 120 -0.15 5.45 -10.49
CA PHE A 120 -0.41 5.33 -11.92
C PHE A 120 0.88 5.06 -12.71
N GLU A 121 1.93 5.85 -12.48
CA GLU A 121 3.23 5.71 -13.14
C GLU A 121 3.89 4.35 -12.83
N ALA A 122 3.82 3.88 -11.58
CA ALA A 122 4.34 2.57 -11.20
C ALA A 122 3.62 1.43 -11.96
N VAL A 123 2.28 1.49 -12.06
CA VAL A 123 1.50 0.50 -12.83
C VAL A 123 1.87 0.57 -14.31
N ARG A 124 1.97 1.76 -14.88
CA ARG A 124 2.32 1.97 -16.29
C ARG A 124 3.72 1.45 -16.60
N ALA A 125 4.70 1.76 -15.77
CA ALA A 125 6.09 1.30 -15.93
C ALA A 125 6.21 -0.22 -15.73
N ALA A 126 5.50 -0.79 -14.75
CA ALA A 126 5.52 -2.21 -14.45
C ALA A 126 4.68 -3.08 -15.41
N LEU A 127 3.87 -2.48 -16.30
CA LEU A 127 2.92 -3.23 -17.13
C LEU A 127 3.56 -4.34 -17.98
N PRO A 128 4.72 -4.15 -18.62
CA PRO A 128 5.39 -5.25 -19.33
C PRO A 128 5.75 -6.42 -18.41
N ALA A 129 6.32 -6.16 -17.23
CA ALA A 129 6.69 -7.18 -16.26
C ALA A 129 5.44 -7.87 -15.64
N LEU A 130 4.34 -7.13 -15.39
CA LEU A 130 3.07 -7.69 -14.94
C LEU A 130 2.46 -8.64 -15.97
N LYS A 131 2.55 -8.33 -17.27
CA LYS A 131 2.12 -9.25 -18.34
C LYS A 131 2.93 -10.55 -18.34
N GLN A 132 4.21 -10.51 -18.04
CA GLN A 132 5.05 -11.71 -17.87
C GLN A 132 4.62 -12.50 -16.61
N GLY A 133 4.23 -11.81 -15.55
CA GLY A 133 3.60 -12.44 -14.37
C GLY A 133 2.33 -13.20 -14.73
N VAL A 134 1.45 -12.57 -15.51
CA VAL A 134 0.23 -13.25 -16.02
C VAL A 134 0.58 -14.46 -16.89
N ALA A 135 1.57 -14.34 -17.79
CA ALA A 135 2.00 -15.47 -18.62
C ALA A 135 2.51 -16.66 -17.77
N ALA A 136 3.19 -16.37 -16.66
CA ALA A 136 3.78 -17.38 -15.79
C ALA A 136 2.78 -17.99 -14.78
N CYS A 137 1.89 -17.16 -14.20
CA CYS A 137 1.01 -17.56 -13.08
C CYS A 137 -0.49 -17.48 -13.39
N GLY A 138 -0.88 -17.06 -14.59
CA GLY A 138 -2.28 -16.94 -15.01
C GLY A 138 -2.95 -15.63 -14.58
N GLU A 139 -2.40 -14.91 -13.63
CA GLU A 139 -2.88 -13.62 -13.12
C GLU A 139 -1.75 -12.78 -12.50
N ALA A 140 -1.98 -11.47 -12.36
CA ALA A 140 -1.18 -10.58 -11.53
C ALA A 140 -2.07 -9.68 -10.67
N SER A 141 -1.50 -9.08 -9.60
CA SER A 141 -2.25 -8.26 -8.66
C SER A 141 -1.55 -6.94 -8.38
N VAL A 142 -2.29 -5.84 -8.48
CA VAL A 142 -1.88 -4.50 -8.05
C VAL A 142 -2.69 -4.11 -6.82
N ILE A 143 -2.01 -3.65 -5.77
CA ILE A 143 -2.63 -3.25 -4.51
C ILE A 143 -2.19 -1.83 -4.17
N ASN A 144 -3.14 -0.91 -4.13
CA ASN A 144 -2.93 0.49 -3.78
C ASN A 144 -3.29 0.70 -2.30
N ILE A 145 -2.34 1.17 -1.48
CA ILE A 145 -2.59 1.43 -0.06
C ILE A 145 -3.24 2.80 0.09
N ALA A 146 -4.57 2.78 0.26
CA ALA A 146 -5.39 3.97 0.46
C ALA A 146 -5.45 4.38 1.95
N SER A 147 -6.59 4.80 2.45
CA SER A 147 -6.84 5.17 3.85
C SER A 147 -8.33 5.25 4.12
N MET A 148 -8.76 5.03 5.36
CA MET A 148 -10.11 5.35 5.82
C MET A 148 -10.51 6.79 5.50
N TYR A 149 -9.57 7.74 5.52
CA TYR A 149 -9.81 9.14 5.13
C TYR A 149 -9.97 9.36 3.61
N GLY A 150 -9.78 8.35 2.81
CA GLY A 150 -10.25 8.33 1.42
C GLY A 150 -11.71 7.92 1.28
N MET A 151 -12.35 7.47 2.36
CA MET A 151 -13.76 7.02 2.39
C MET A 151 -14.65 7.98 3.19
N VAL A 152 -14.11 8.56 4.27
CA VAL A 152 -14.81 9.48 5.18
C VAL A 152 -13.90 10.66 5.55
N ALA A 153 -14.49 11.79 5.95
CA ALA A 153 -13.74 12.92 6.46
C ALA A 153 -13.16 12.64 7.86
N PRO A 154 -12.02 13.25 8.24
CA PRO A 154 -11.54 13.27 9.61
C PRO A 154 -12.55 13.95 10.55
N ASP A 155 -12.73 13.41 11.74
CA ASP A 155 -13.51 14.06 12.80
C ASP A 155 -12.59 14.98 13.61
N ALA A 156 -12.74 16.29 13.45
CA ALA A 156 -11.90 17.29 14.13
C ALA A 156 -11.97 17.21 15.67
N ARG A 157 -13.07 16.70 16.21
CA ARG A 157 -13.29 16.56 17.67
C ARG A 157 -12.35 15.53 18.33
N LEU A 158 -11.72 14.68 17.55
CA LEU A 158 -10.75 13.69 18.03
C LEU A 158 -9.38 14.30 18.36
N TYR A 159 -9.11 15.50 17.88
CA TYR A 159 -7.79 16.12 17.98
C TYR A 159 -7.80 17.28 18.95
N ASP A 160 -6.69 17.47 19.69
CA ASP A 160 -6.58 18.53 20.70
C ASP A 160 -6.36 19.90 20.03
N ALA A 161 -5.76 19.91 18.84
CA ALA A 161 -5.48 21.13 18.08
C ALA A 161 -5.53 20.84 16.56
N PRO A 162 -5.82 21.85 15.73
CA PRO A 162 -5.88 21.73 14.27
C PRO A 162 -4.60 21.18 13.67
N GLU A 163 -3.43 21.49 14.24
CA GLU A 163 -2.11 21.08 13.79
C GLU A 163 -1.89 19.55 13.94
N GLY A 164 -2.64 18.91 14.83
CA GLY A 164 -2.58 17.46 15.05
C GLY A 164 -3.51 16.66 14.14
N GLN A 165 -4.36 17.32 13.36
CA GLN A 165 -5.34 16.66 12.51
C GLN A 165 -4.70 15.98 11.30
N SER A 166 -5.43 15.02 10.70
CA SER A 166 -5.04 14.48 9.40
C SER A 166 -4.96 15.63 8.38
N PRO A 167 -3.88 15.71 7.59
CA PRO A 167 -3.71 16.79 6.61
C PRO A 167 -4.89 16.85 5.65
N PHE A 168 -5.41 18.05 5.40
CA PHE A 168 -6.63 18.25 4.60
C PHE A 168 -6.50 17.67 3.17
N HIS A 169 -5.33 17.77 2.55
CA HIS A 169 -5.07 17.24 1.21
C HIS A 169 -4.90 15.70 1.17
N TYR A 170 -4.70 15.05 2.33
CA TYR A 170 -4.45 13.61 2.40
C TYR A 170 -5.70 12.78 2.06
N GLY A 171 -6.83 13.08 2.69
CA GLY A 171 -8.11 12.41 2.41
C GLY A 171 -8.50 12.44 0.93
N PRO A 172 -8.57 13.64 0.30
CA PRO A 172 -8.83 13.77 -1.13
C PRO A 172 -7.87 12.97 -2.02
N ALA A 173 -6.56 12.96 -1.71
CA ALA A 173 -5.60 12.17 -2.48
C ALA A 173 -5.85 10.65 -2.32
N LYS A 174 -6.18 10.18 -1.11
CA LYS A 174 -6.51 8.78 -0.87
C LYS A 174 -7.86 8.36 -1.49
N ALA A 175 -8.84 9.27 -1.56
CA ALA A 175 -10.07 9.06 -2.33
C ALA A 175 -9.77 8.96 -3.84
N GLY A 176 -8.90 9.83 -4.36
CA GLY A 176 -8.39 9.75 -5.72
C GLY A 176 -7.72 8.41 -6.02
N LEU A 177 -6.92 7.88 -5.09
CA LEU A 177 -6.27 6.59 -5.23
C LEU A 177 -7.26 5.41 -5.26
N VAL A 178 -8.32 5.46 -4.43
CA VAL A 178 -9.43 4.49 -4.50
C VAL A 178 -10.10 4.52 -5.86
N GLN A 179 -10.40 5.71 -6.38
CA GLN A 179 -11.03 5.84 -7.70
C GLN A 179 -10.09 5.45 -8.84
N LEU A 180 -8.79 5.79 -8.76
CA LEU A 180 -7.78 5.32 -9.70
C LEU A 180 -7.74 3.78 -9.75
N SER A 181 -7.84 3.11 -8.59
CA SER A 181 -7.85 1.65 -8.54
C SER A 181 -9.00 1.03 -9.34
N ARG A 182 -10.18 1.67 -9.35
CA ARG A 182 -11.33 1.22 -10.17
C ARG A 182 -11.09 1.40 -11.65
N HIS A 183 -10.53 2.55 -12.07
CA HIS A 183 -10.19 2.81 -13.47
C HIS A 183 -9.12 1.83 -13.97
N LEU A 184 -8.07 1.62 -13.18
CA LEU A 184 -7.03 0.63 -13.52
C LEU A 184 -7.58 -0.80 -13.56
N ALA A 185 -8.53 -1.15 -12.68
CA ALA A 185 -9.17 -2.46 -12.70
C ALA A 185 -9.99 -2.69 -13.99
N ALA A 186 -10.69 -1.66 -14.47
CA ALA A 186 -11.43 -1.73 -15.74
C ALA A 186 -10.49 -1.88 -16.94
N GLU A 187 -9.40 -1.12 -16.97
CA GLU A 187 -8.41 -1.14 -18.06
C GLU A 187 -7.62 -2.45 -18.09
N LEU A 188 -7.18 -2.95 -16.91
CA LEU A 188 -6.25 -4.05 -16.81
C LEU A 188 -6.92 -5.43 -16.59
N GLY A 189 -8.22 -5.45 -16.24
CA GLY A 189 -8.99 -6.68 -16.06
C GLY A 189 -8.96 -7.61 -17.27
N PRO A 190 -9.15 -7.13 -18.52
CA PRO A 190 -9.01 -7.96 -19.71
C PRO A 190 -7.63 -8.59 -19.88
N LEU A 191 -6.59 -8.01 -19.26
CA LEU A 191 -5.22 -8.52 -19.23
C LEU A 191 -4.97 -9.49 -18.06
N LYS A 192 -6.02 -9.86 -17.29
CA LYS A 192 -5.92 -10.72 -16.08
C LYS A 192 -5.04 -10.11 -14.97
N ILE A 193 -4.98 -8.80 -14.91
CA ILE A 193 -4.31 -8.04 -13.85
C ILE A 193 -5.40 -7.44 -12.97
N ARG A 194 -5.51 -7.92 -11.73
CA ARG A 194 -6.46 -7.38 -10.74
C ARG A 194 -5.89 -6.12 -10.12
N VAL A 195 -6.71 -5.12 -9.87
CA VAL A 195 -6.30 -3.88 -9.18
C VAL A 195 -7.31 -3.59 -8.07
N ASN A 196 -6.82 -3.50 -6.82
CA ASN A 196 -7.65 -3.22 -5.66
C ASN A 196 -7.01 -2.15 -4.76
N ALA A 197 -7.84 -1.45 -3.99
CA ALA A 197 -7.39 -0.59 -2.91
C ALA A 197 -7.49 -1.33 -1.57
N LEU A 198 -6.42 -1.29 -0.77
CA LEU A 198 -6.46 -1.68 0.64
C LEU A 198 -6.61 -0.40 1.46
N VAL A 199 -7.61 -0.34 2.33
CA VAL A 199 -8.05 0.87 3.05
C VAL A 199 -7.82 0.69 4.55
N PRO A 200 -6.60 0.99 5.07
CA PRO A 200 -6.32 0.93 6.49
C PRO A 200 -7.07 2.00 7.28
N GLY A 201 -7.50 1.64 8.48
CA GLY A 201 -7.98 2.52 9.52
C GLY A 201 -6.85 3.11 10.38
N PRO A 202 -7.10 3.32 11.69
CA PRO A 202 -6.09 3.87 12.59
C PRO A 202 -5.07 2.80 13.02
N PHE A 203 -3.91 2.79 12.37
CA PHE A 203 -2.75 1.95 12.68
C PHE A 203 -1.57 2.83 13.14
N PRO A 204 -1.57 3.41 14.33
CA PRO A 204 -0.51 4.31 14.76
C PRO A 204 0.79 3.55 15.07
N ASN A 205 1.92 4.21 14.80
CA ASN A 205 3.24 3.66 15.14
C ASN A 205 3.54 3.74 16.65
N ARG A 206 2.87 4.67 17.37
CA ARG A 206 3.02 4.89 18.82
C ARG A 206 1.61 5.06 19.41
N PRO A 207 0.99 3.98 19.93
CA PRO A 207 -0.41 4.00 20.35
C PRO A 207 -0.68 4.56 21.76
N GLU A 208 0.34 5.05 22.49
CA GLU A 208 0.21 5.40 23.90
C GLU A 208 0.04 6.92 24.10
N ASN A 209 -1.12 7.48 23.76
CA ASN A 209 -1.47 8.87 24.07
C ASN A 209 -3.00 9.06 24.07
N ALA A 210 -3.45 10.25 24.50
CA ALA A 210 -4.87 10.58 24.59
C ALA A 210 -5.58 10.52 23.21
N LEU A 211 -4.91 10.87 22.12
CA LEU A 211 -5.44 10.73 20.77
C LEU A 211 -5.70 9.27 20.44
N ALA A 212 -4.79 8.36 20.79
CA ALA A 212 -4.96 6.94 20.58
C ALA A 212 -6.22 6.38 21.24
N ALA A 213 -6.50 6.78 22.46
CA ALA A 213 -7.72 6.39 23.16
C ALA A 213 -8.98 6.89 22.44
N ARG A 214 -9.00 8.14 21.97
CA ARG A 214 -10.12 8.72 21.22
C ARG A 214 -10.31 8.01 19.85
N LEU A 215 -9.22 7.72 19.16
CA LEU A 215 -9.26 6.97 17.90
C LEU A 215 -9.79 5.54 18.13
N ALA A 216 -9.35 4.87 19.20
CA ALA A 216 -9.83 3.54 19.57
C ALA A 216 -11.35 3.54 19.83
N ALA A 217 -11.84 4.50 20.65
CA ALA A 217 -13.25 4.64 20.95
C ALA A 217 -14.13 4.93 19.72
N ARG A 218 -13.55 5.44 18.62
CA ARG A 218 -14.27 5.69 17.37
C ARG A 218 -14.36 4.46 16.47
N THR A 219 -13.58 3.42 16.71
CA THR A 219 -13.74 2.14 16.00
C THR A 219 -14.85 1.29 16.64
N MET A 220 -15.58 0.52 15.85
CA MET A 220 -16.57 -0.44 16.38
C MET A 220 -15.92 -1.52 17.24
N LEU A 221 -14.67 -1.90 16.94
CA LEU A 221 -13.91 -2.88 17.72
C LEU A 221 -13.34 -2.30 19.03
N GLY A 222 -13.47 -1.00 19.29
CA GLY A 222 -13.02 -0.35 20.53
C GLY A 222 -11.51 -0.32 20.73
N ARG A 223 -10.70 -0.55 19.67
CA ARG A 223 -9.25 -0.59 19.73
C ARG A 223 -8.60 -0.11 18.43
N LEU A 224 -7.34 0.21 18.50
CA LEU A 224 -6.53 0.50 17.34
C LEU A 224 -6.09 -0.78 16.62
N GLY A 225 -5.79 -0.67 15.33
CA GLY A 225 -5.17 -1.73 14.56
C GLY A 225 -3.68 -1.91 14.89
N MET A 226 -3.22 -3.13 14.99
CA MET A 226 -1.80 -3.48 15.03
C MET A 226 -1.27 -3.64 13.62
N ALA A 227 -0.03 -3.21 13.35
CA ALA A 227 0.56 -3.30 12.01
C ALA A 227 0.52 -4.72 11.41
N SER A 228 0.58 -5.76 12.25
CA SER A 228 0.44 -7.15 11.82
C SER A 228 -0.93 -7.50 11.25
N GLU A 229 -1.99 -6.74 11.60
CA GLU A 229 -3.34 -7.03 11.13
C GLU A 229 -3.58 -6.57 9.67
N ILE A 230 -2.70 -5.75 9.10
CA ILE A 230 -2.73 -5.43 7.67
C ILE A 230 -2.19 -6.58 6.80
N ALA A 231 -1.43 -7.50 7.38
CA ALA A 231 -0.74 -8.58 6.68
C ALA A 231 -1.72 -9.55 6.00
N GLY A 232 -2.74 -10.02 6.72
CA GLY A 232 -3.75 -10.94 6.19
C GLY A 232 -4.53 -10.37 5.01
N PRO A 233 -5.14 -9.18 5.14
CA PRO A 233 -5.85 -8.52 4.04
C PRO A 233 -4.98 -8.22 2.82
N LEU A 234 -3.71 -7.80 3.02
CA LEU A 234 -2.78 -7.64 1.91
C LEU A 234 -2.51 -8.98 1.21
N LEU A 235 -2.19 -10.01 1.98
CA LEU A 235 -1.92 -11.35 1.45
C LEU A 235 -3.13 -11.89 0.69
N PHE A 236 -4.35 -11.68 1.20
CA PHE A 236 -5.59 -12.04 0.51
C PHE A 236 -5.68 -11.37 -0.87
N LEU A 237 -5.45 -10.06 -0.96
CA LEU A 237 -5.50 -9.35 -2.24
C LEU A 237 -4.36 -9.74 -3.19
N ALA A 238 -3.20 -10.12 -2.67
CA ALA A 238 -2.04 -10.54 -3.45
C ALA A 238 -2.17 -11.97 -4.01
N ALA A 239 -2.95 -12.82 -3.33
CA ALA A 239 -2.98 -14.27 -3.56
C ALA A 239 -4.15 -14.71 -4.46
N PRO A 240 -4.13 -15.96 -4.97
CA PRO A 240 -5.23 -16.57 -5.72
C PRO A 240 -6.58 -16.60 -4.96
N ALA A 241 -6.56 -16.48 -3.62
CA ALA A 241 -7.76 -16.38 -2.80
C ALA A 241 -8.70 -15.23 -3.20
N SER A 242 -8.18 -14.20 -3.87
CA SER A 242 -8.95 -13.05 -4.37
C SER A 242 -9.06 -13.00 -5.90
N SER A 243 -8.93 -14.13 -6.58
CA SER A 243 -8.90 -14.20 -8.07
C SER A 243 -10.13 -13.61 -8.77
N PHE A 244 -11.28 -13.50 -8.07
CA PHE A 244 -12.49 -12.87 -8.59
C PHE A 244 -12.77 -11.49 -7.99
N ILE A 245 -11.73 -10.83 -7.41
CA ILE A 245 -11.86 -9.51 -6.78
C ILE A 245 -10.96 -8.52 -7.51
N THR A 246 -11.58 -7.52 -8.15
CA THR A 246 -10.90 -6.38 -8.79
C THR A 246 -11.78 -5.13 -8.68
N GLY A 247 -11.18 -3.93 -8.66
CA GLY A 247 -11.87 -2.66 -8.49
C GLY A 247 -12.45 -2.43 -7.08
N SER A 248 -12.12 -3.30 -6.11
CA SER A 248 -12.64 -3.23 -4.75
C SER A 248 -11.81 -2.31 -3.86
N ALA A 249 -12.47 -1.72 -2.85
CA ALA A 249 -11.84 -1.05 -1.73
C ALA A 249 -12.07 -1.89 -0.48
N LEU A 250 -11.04 -2.65 -0.07
CA LEU A 250 -11.10 -3.51 1.10
C LEU A 250 -10.73 -2.72 2.34
N THR A 251 -11.70 -2.43 3.22
CA THR A 251 -11.48 -1.74 4.49
C THR A 251 -10.91 -2.67 5.55
N VAL A 252 -9.91 -2.18 6.29
CA VAL A 252 -9.29 -2.83 7.44
C VAL A 252 -9.17 -1.78 8.53
N ASP A 253 -10.30 -1.41 9.12
CA ASP A 253 -10.43 -0.16 9.88
C ASP A 253 -11.17 -0.31 11.23
N GLY A 254 -11.43 -1.54 11.66
CA GLY A 254 -12.16 -1.81 12.90
C GLY A 254 -13.60 -1.31 12.89
N GLY A 255 -14.21 -1.12 11.71
CA GLY A 255 -15.55 -0.59 11.53
C GLY A 255 -15.63 0.94 11.50
N TRP A 256 -14.49 1.64 11.42
CA TRP A 256 -14.45 3.12 11.41
C TRP A 256 -15.33 3.75 10.35
N THR A 257 -15.35 3.21 9.14
CA THR A 257 -16.09 3.77 7.99
C THR A 257 -17.53 3.24 7.86
N ALA A 258 -17.97 2.38 8.75
CA ALA A 258 -19.28 1.71 8.64
C ALA A 258 -20.42 2.38 9.44
N TRP A 259 -20.15 3.50 10.16
CA TRP A 259 -21.15 4.29 10.92
C TRP A 259 -20.91 5.80 10.83
#